data_e2df971bb123947bfbab90328f6cdd4b
#
_entry.id   e2df971bb123947bfbab90328f6cdd4b
#
_cell.length_a   1.000
_cell.length_b   1.000
_cell.length_c   1.000
_cell.angle_alpha   90.00
_cell.angle_beta   90.00
_cell.angle_gamma   90.00
#
_symmetry.space_group_name_H-M   'P 1'
#
loop_
_entity.id
_entity.type
_entity.pdbx_description
1 polymer ?
#
loop_
_entity_poly.entity_id
_entity_poly.type
_entity_poly.pdbx_seq_one_letter_code
_entity_poly.pdbx_strand_id
1 'polypeptide(L)' 'MYELVLKDEVVDKAPLANLEQAKIFFIKRKNMTEEQFNELGYSVRLVEPKVRK' A
#
# COMPACT_ATOMS: atom_id res chain seq x y z
N MET A 1 0.41 1.27 -9.86
CA MET A 1 0.62 2.01 -8.63
C MET A 1 -0.22 1.41 -7.52
N TYR A 2 0.33 1.38 -6.33
CA TYR A 2 -0.39 0.83 -5.18
C TYR A 2 -0.57 1.88 -4.13
N GLU A 3 -1.65 1.75 -3.38
CA GLU A 3 -1.96 2.66 -2.28
C GLU A 3 -2.00 1.89 -0.97
N LEU A 4 -1.46 2.51 0.07
CA LEU A 4 -1.59 1.99 1.41
C LEU A 4 -2.83 2.59 2.03
N VAL A 5 -3.74 1.72 2.48
CA VAL A 5 -5.04 2.16 2.98
C VAL A 5 -5.17 1.75 4.43
N LEU A 6 -5.65 2.65 5.26
CA LEU A 6 -5.93 2.38 6.65
C LEU A 6 -7.32 2.90 6.97
N LYS A 7 -8.23 1.99 7.33
CA LYS A 7 -9.60 2.34 7.68
C LYS A 7 -10.23 3.21 6.60
N ASP A 8 -10.14 2.71 5.36
CA ASP A 8 -10.75 3.36 4.20
C ASP A 8 -10.11 4.70 3.84
N GLU A 9 -8.96 5.00 4.42
CA GLU A 9 -8.24 6.21 4.08
C GLU A 9 -6.92 5.87 3.44
N VAL A 10 -6.59 6.56 2.36
CA VAL A 10 -5.31 6.39 1.69
C VAL A 10 -4.26 7.16 2.48
N VAL A 11 -3.27 6.44 3.01
CA VAL A 11 -2.24 7.08 3.83
C VAL A 11 -0.90 7.17 3.12
N ASP A 12 -0.72 6.39 2.05
CA ASP A 12 0.53 6.43 1.31
C ASP A 12 0.33 5.86 -0.07
N LYS A 13 1.30 6.09 -0.94
CA LYS A 13 1.25 5.57 -2.30
C LYS A 13 2.63 5.10 -2.70
N ALA A 14 2.69 4.12 -3.58
CA ALA A 14 3.96 3.60 -4.08
C ALA A 14 3.85 3.36 -5.58
N PRO A 15 4.77 3.90 -6.36
CA PRO A 15 4.76 3.70 -7.82
C PRO A 15 5.42 2.38 -8.20
N LEU A 16 4.87 1.30 -7.68
CA LEU A 16 5.39 -0.03 -7.93
C LEU A 16 4.35 -0.83 -8.70
N ALA A 17 4.83 -1.84 -9.42
CA ALA A 17 3.94 -2.66 -10.22
C ALA A 17 3.67 -4.01 -9.62
N ASN A 18 4.27 -4.31 -8.47
CA ASN A 18 4.17 -5.61 -7.83
C ASN A 18 3.57 -5.47 -6.44
N LEU A 19 2.53 -6.26 -6.17
CA LEU A 19 1.84 -6.15 -4.88
C LEU A 19 2.76 -6.48 -3.71
N GLU A 20 3.53 -7.53 -3.83
CA GLU A 20 4.41 -7.93 -2.74
C GLU A 20 5.46 -6.87 -2.47
N GLN A 21 6.01 -6.32 -3.51
CA GLN A 21 7.02 -5.28 -3.34
C GLN A 21 6.42 -4.02 -2.75
N ALA A 22 5.21 -3.69 -3.16
CA ALA A 22 4.53 -2.52 -2.60
C ALA A 22 4.29 -2.73 -1.11
N LYS A 23 3.85 -3.92 -0.72
CA LYS A 23 3.61 -4.22 0.68
C LYS A 23 4.89 -4.09 1.49
N ILE A 24 5.96 -4.68 0.99
CA ILE A 24 7.26 -4.60 1.67
C ILE A 24 7.71 -3.15 1.76
N PHE A 25 7.52 -2.40 0.69
CA PHE A 25 7.89 -1.00 0.66
C PHE A 25 7.18 -0.22 1.77
N PHE A 26 5.87 -0.43 1.91
CA PHE A 26 5.11 0.27 2.93
C PHE A 26 5.51 -0.18 4.33
N ILE A 27 5.74 -1.46 4.51
CA ILE A 27 6.14 -1.99 5.81
C ILE A 27 7.46 -1.36 6.25
N LYS A 28 8.41 -1.29 5.34
CA LYS A 28 9.70 -0.69 5.65
C LYS A 28 9.58 0.79 5.88
N ARG A 29 8.77 1.44 5.08
CA ARG A 29 8.61 2.89 5.19
C ARG A 29 7.99 3.27 6.52
N LYS A 30 7.06 2.45 7.01
CA LYS A 30 6.42 2.69 8.29
C LYS A 30 7.17 2.07 9.45
N ASN A 31 8.27 1.37 9.17
CA ASN A 31 9.10 0.77 10.19
C ASN A 31 8.30 -0.18 11.07
N MET A 32 7.55 -1.07 10.45
CA MET A 32 6.73 -2.03 11.19
C MET A 32 6.96 -3.42 10.62
N THR A 33 6.41 -4.42 11.30
CA THR A 33 6.47 -5.80 10.81
C THR A 33 5.21 -6.13 10.05
N GLU A 34 5.24 -7.28 9.36
CA GLU A 34 4.07 -7.73 8.64
C GLU A 34 2.92 -8.01 9.59
N GLU A 35 3.24 -8.51 10.77
CA GLU A 35 2.23 -8.76 11.78
C GLU A 35 1.55 -7.46 12.19
N GLN A 36 2.34 -6.44 12.42
CA GLN A 36 1.80 -5.13 12.78
C GLN A 36 0.97 -4.56 11.65
N PHE A 37 1.42 -4.77 10.43
CA PHE A 37 0.69 -4.31 9.25
C PHE A 37 -0.73 -4.88 9.26
N ASN A 38 -0.84 -6.19 9.54
CA ASN A 38 -2.15 -6.84 9.54
C ASN A 38 -2.97 -6.43 10.76
N GLU A 39 -2.33 -6.32 11.91
CA GLU A 39 -3.03 -6.02 13.16
C GLU A 39 -3.60 -4.61 13.15
N LEU A 40 -2.86 -3.67 12.58
CA LEU A 40 -3.29 -2.28 12.58
C LEU A 40 -4.39 -2.03 11.54
N GLY A 41 -4.64 -3.00 10.67
CA GLY A 41 -5.71 -2.85 9.71
C GLY A 41 -5.30 -2.21 8.41
N TYR A 42 -4.00 -2.19 8.13
CA TYR A 42 -3.52 -1.68 6.84
C TYR A 42 -3.86 -2.64 5.73
N SER A 43 -4.03 -2.10 4.55
CA SER A 43 -4.19 -2.91 3.35
C SER A 43 -3.56 -2.18 2.18
N VAL A 44 -3.29 -2.94 1.13
CA VAL A 44 -2.66 -2.40 -0.08
C VAL A 44 -3.63 -2.60 -1.22
N ARG A 45 -3.87 -1.56 -1.97
CA ARG A 45 -4.83 -1.59 -3.05
C ARG A 45 -4.17 -1.17 -4.35
N LEU A 46 -4.49 -1.90 -5.41
CA LEU A 46 -4.00 -1.53 -6.73
C LEU A 46 -4.83 -0.38 -7.28
N VAL A 47 -4.13 0.65 -7.70
CA VAL A 47 -4.76 1.80 -8.31
C VAL A 47 -4.29 1.89 -9.75
N GLU A 48 -5.21 1.80 -10.67
CA GLU A 48 -4.87 1.90 -12.07
C GLU A 48 -4.97 3.35 -12.52
N PRO A 49 -3.97 3.81 -13.26
CA PRO A 49 -4.05 5.17 -13.78
C PRO A 49 -5.21 5.28 -14.77
N LYS A 50 -5.91 6.37 -14.68
CA LYS A 50 -6.98 6.61 -15.62
C LYS A 50 -6.42 6.98 -16.96
N VAL A 51 -6.88 6.28 -17.98
CA VAL A 51 -6.46 6.56 -19.35
C VAL A 51 -7.49 7.48 -19.97
N ARG A 52 -7.02 8.61 -20.40
CA ARG A 52 -7.90 9.59 -21.05
C ARG A 52 -7.74 9.51 -22.54
N LYS A 53 -8.82 9.63 -23.19
CA LYS A 53 -8.82 9.60 -24.65
C LYS A 53 -8.73 10.97 -25.22
#